data_6f01f628705018b984bdc421b6132127
#
_entry.id   6f01f628705018b984bdc421b6132127
#
_cell.length_a   1.000
_cell.length_b   1.000
_cell.length_c   1.000
_cell.angle_alpha   90.00
_cell.angle_beta   90.00
_cell.angle_gamma   90.00
#
_symmetry.space_group_name_H-M   'P 1'
#
loop_
_entity.id
_entity.type
_entity.pdbx_description
1 polymer ?
#
loop_
_entity_poly.entity_id
_entity_poly.type
_entity_poly.pdbx_seq_one_letter_code
_entity_poly.pdbx_strand_id
1 'polypeptide(L)'
;MTRPIRVLVAKVGLDGHDRGAKIIATALRDAGMEVIYTGLRQTPEMVVNAALQEDVDAIGISILSGAHNTVFPKVIALMKHKGMNDVLLTGGGIIPDEDMKALNEIGVVKLFAPGTTTSDIALYIKDWVKVNRNF
;
A
#
# COMPACT_ATOMS: atom_id res chain seq x y z
N MET A 1 -16.67 -13.66 7.52
CA MET A 1 -15.33 -13.95 7.04
C MET A 1 -14.36 -14.14 8.20
N THR A 2 -13.60 -15.20 8.20
CA THR A 2 -12.83 -15.59 9.38
C THR A 2 -11.33 -15.47 9.22
N ARG A 3 -10.82 -15.31 8.00
CA ARG A 3 -9.38 -15.12 7.80
C ARG A 3 -8.95 -13.70 8.15
N PRO A 4 -7.70 -13.49 8.58
CA PRO A 4 -7.20 -12.14 8.79
C PRO A 4 -7.08 -11.37 7.47
N ILE A 5 -7.12 -10.05 7.57
CA ILE A 5 -6.84 -9.16 6.45
C ILE A 5 -5.35 -9.30 6.10
N ARG A 6 -5.05 -9.49 4.81
CA ARG A 6 -3.67 -9.61 4.33
C ARG A 6 -3.23 -8.32 3.67
N VAL A 7 -2.09 -7.80 4.09
CA VAL A 7 -1.54 -6.55 3.58
C VAL A 7 -0.12 -6.77 3.10
N LEU A 8 0.17 -6.31 1.90
CA LEU A 8 1.52 -6.26 1.38
C LEU A 8 2.11 -4.87 1.67
N VAL A 9 3.23 -4.82 2.36
CA VAL A 9 3.95 -3.57 2.61
C VAL A 9 5.24 -3.60 1.79
N ALA A 10 5.41 -2.60 0.94
CA ALA A 10 6.52 -2.55 0.01
C ALA A 10 7.26 -1.22 0.08
N LYS A 11 8.57 -1.27 -0.16
CA LYS A 11 9.43 -0.11 -0.34
C LYS A 11 9.91 -0.12 -1.78
N VAL A 12 9.41 0.80 -2.60
CA VAL A 12 9.69 0.83 -4.03
C VAL A 12 10.82 1.82 -4.33
N GLY A 13 11.68 1.44 -5.27
CA GLY A 13 12.78 2.26 -5.72
C GLY A 13 14.11 1.88 -5.08
N LEU A 14 15.10 2.75 -5.24
CA LEU A 14 16.47 2.49 -4.79
C LEU A 14 16.76 2.97 -3.38
N ASP A 15 15.79 3.55 -2.70
CA ASP A 15 15.93 4.02 -1.34
C ASP A 15 16.21 2.86 -0.38
N GLY A 16 17.30 2.96 0.36
CA GLY A 16 17.71 1.96 1.32
C GLY A 16 17.14 2.14 2.73
N HIS A 17 16.28 3.13 2.94
CA HIS A 17 15.74 3.45 4.25
C HIS A 17 14.38 2.79 4.44
N ASP A 18 14.33 1.72 5.22
CA ASP A 18 13.11 0.92 5.39
C ASP A 18 12.47 1.03 6.78
N ARG A 19 12.98 1.89 7.64
CA ARG A 19 12.51 2.00 9.02
C ARG A 19 11.01 2.32 9.10
N GLY A 20 10.56 3.29 8.31
CA GLY A 20 9.14 3.68 8.29
C GLY A 20 8.24 2.54 7.83
N ALA A 21 8.63 1.83 6.77
CA ALA A 21 7.87 0.70 6.27
C ALA A 21 7.81 -0.44 7.30
N LYS A 22 8.90 -0.70 8.00
CA LYS A 22 8.94 -1.74 9.04
C LYS A 22 8.07 -1.40 10.24
N ILE A 23 8.05 -0.14 10.65
CA ILE A 23 7.18 0.33 11.74
C ILE A 23 5.71 0.11 11.36
N ILE A 24 5.32 0.47 10.17
CA ILE A 24 3.96 0.26 9.67
C ILE A 24 3.63 -1.24 9.63
N ALA A 25 4.53 -2.06 9.09
CA ALA A 25 4.32 -3.51 9.02
C ALA A 25 4.09 -4.11 10.42
N THR A 26 4.90 -3.71 11.40
CA THR A 26 4.75 -4.16 12.78
C THR A 26 3.41 -3.72 13.38
N ALA A 27 3.02 -2.47 13.17
CA ALA A 27 1.76 -1.94 13.69
C ALA A 27 0.55 -2.67 13.10
N LEU A 28 0.58 -2.99 11.81
CA LEU A 28 -0.51 -3.72 11.16
C LEU A 28 -0.61 -5.16 11.68
N ARG A 29 0.53 -5.81 11.94
CA ARG A 29 0.54 -7.13 12.59
C ARG A 29 -0.05 -7.06 13.98
N ASP A 30 0.32 -6.05 14.76
CA ASP A 30 -0.22 -5.86 16.12
C ASP A 30 -1.72 -5.60 16.09
N ALA A 31 -2.24 -5.07 15.00
CA ALA A 31 -3.67 -4.86 14.81
C ALA A 31 -4.41 -6.12 14.33
N GLY A 32 -3.74 -7.24 14.22
CA GLY A 32 -4.34 -8.53 13.85
C GLY A 32 -4.33 -8.87 12.38
N MET A 33 -3.61 -8.10 11.58
CA MET A 33 -3.48 -8.37 10.13
C MET A 33 -2.31 -9.28 9.83
N GLU A 34 -2.43 -10.03 8.74
CA GLU A 34 -1.31 -10.79 8.19
C GLU A 34 -0.56 -9.88 7.24
N VAL A 35 0.72 -9.63 7.52
CA VAL A 35 1.52 -8.68 6.76
C VAL A 35 2.64 -9.41 6.03
N ILE A 36 2.74 -9.15 4.74
CA ILE A 36 3.85 -9.58 3.90
C ILE A 36 4.71 -8.35 3.64
N TYR A 37 5.94 -8.36 4.13
CA TYR A 37 6.89 -7.28 3.88
C TYR A 37 7.86 -7.73 2.79
N THR A 38 7.86 -7.00 1.66
CA THR A 38 8.65 -7.41 0.48
C THR A 38 10.15 -7.10 0.61
N GLY A 39 10.52 -6.23 1.53
CA GLY A 39 11.89 -5.74 1.61
C GLY A 39 12.11 -4.48 0.78
N LEU A 40 13.39 -4.13 0.62
CA LEU A 40 13.82 -2.92 -0.07
C LEU A 40 13.89 -3.11 -1.58
N ARG A 41 13.96 -1.99 -2.29
CA ARG A 41 14.31 -1.92 -3.71
C ARG A 41 13.41 -2.73 -4.63
N GLN A 42 12.12 -2.71 -4.31
CA GLN A 42 11.14 -3.39 -5.14
C GLN A 42 10.80 -2.56 -6.38
N THR A 43 10.48 -3.24 -7.48
CA THR A 43 9.92 -2.60 -8.67
C THR A 43 8.41 -2.68 -8.62
N PRO A 44 7.68 -1.83 -9.36
CA PRO A 44 6.22 -1.97 -9.46
C PRO A 44 5.77 -3.37 -9.87
N GLU A 45 6.47 -4.00 -10.81
CA GLU A 45 6.17 -5.36 -11.27
C GLU A 45 6.32 -6.37 -10.13
N MET A 46 7.39 -6.27 -9.35
CA MET A 46 7.64 -7.15 -8.21
C MET A 46 6.53 -7.00 -7.15
N VAL A 47 6.12 -5.77 -6.89
CA VAL A 47 5.07 -5.48 -5.90
C VAL A 47 3.75 -6.10 -6.34
N VAL A 48 3.32 -5.86 -7.56
CA VAL A 48 2.04 -6.36 -8.06
C VAL A 48 2.04 -7.88 -8.18
N ASN A 49 3.13 -8.48 -8.63
CA ASN A 49 3.25 -9.93 -8.71
C ASN A 49 3.19 -10.58 -7.33
N ALA A 50 3.87 -10.01 -6.35
CA ALA A 50 3.81 -10.52 -4.97
C ALA A 50 2.40 -10.39 -4.39
N ALA A 51 1.74 -9.26 -4.62
CA ALA A 51 0.37 -9.03 -4.14
C ALA A 51 -0.61 -10.04 -4.74
N LEU A 52 -0.49 -10.32 -6.03
CA LEU A 52 -1.33 -11.29 -6.70
C LEU A 52 -1.08 -12.71 -6.17
N GLN A 53 0.18 -13.08 -6.05
CA GLN A 53 0.60 -14.40 -5.60
C GLN A 53 0.15 -14.68 -4.16
N GLU A 54 0.22 -13.68 -3.29
CA GLU A 54 -0.17 -13.78 -1.89
C GLU A 54 -1.65 -13.53 -1.64
N ASP A 55 -2.39 -13.15 -2.68
CA ASP A 55 -3.83 -12.87 -2.61
C ASP A 55 -4.15 -11.85 -1.51
N VAL A 56 -3.50 -10.70 -1.56
CA VAL A 56 -3.66 -9.68 -0.53
C VAL A 56 -4.94 -8.86 -0.70
N ASP A 57 -5.40 -8.29 0.40
CA ASP A 57 -6.56 -7.39 0.42
C ASP A 57 -6.15 -5.93 0.22
N ALA A 58 -4.92 -5.60 0.56
CA ALA A 58 -4.40 -4.24 0.47
C ALA A 58 -2.91 -4.23 0.17
N ILE A 59 -2.48 -3.18 -0.53
CA ILE A 59 -1.08 -2.89 -0.82
C ILE A 59 -0.76 -1.54 -0.21
N GLY A 60 0.29 -1.48 0.61
CA GLY A 60 0.83 -0.24 1.15
C GLY A 60 2.24 -0.02 0.61
N ILE A 61 2.44 1.10 -0.08
CA ILE A 61 3.72 1.44 -0.66
C ILE A 61 4.32 2.63 0.08
N SER A 62 5.51 2.44 0.63
CA SER A 62 6.32 3.53 1.16
C SER A 62 7.24 4.01 0.04
N ILE A 63 7.25 5.31 -0.20
CA ILE A 63 7.93 5.84 -1.37
C ILE A 63 8.74 7.08 -1.01
N LEU A 64 9.87 7.23 -1.67
CA LEU A 64 10.71 8.42 -1.55
C LEU A 64 10.09 9.57 -2.32
N SER A 65 10.23 10.78 -1.78
CA SER A 65 9.71 11.99 -2.40
C SER A 65 10.18 12.12 -3.85
N GLY A 66 9.25 12.44 -4.73
CA GLY A 66 9.50 12.62 -6.17
C GLY A 66 9.25 11.38 -7.02
N ALA A 67 9.31 10.19 -6.45
CA ALA A 67 9.11 8.95 -7.20
C ALA A 67 7.64 8.55 -7.35
N HIS A 68 6.75 9.15 -6.56
CA HIS A 68 5.33 8.79 -6.51
C HIS A 68 4.61 8.97 -7.86
N ASN A 69 4.95 10.00 -8.62
CA ASN A 69 4.31 10.25 -9.92
C ASN A 69 4.71 9.26 -11.00
N THR A 70 5.78 8.51 -10.80
CA THR A 70 6.21 7.44 -11.71
C THR A 70 5.72 6.08 -11.24
N VAL A 71 5.83 5.81 -9.95
CA VAL A 71 5.57 4.48 -9.37
C VAL A 71 4.08 4.16 -9.33
N PHE A 72 3.26 5.05 -8.78
CA PHE A 72 1.84 4.74 -8.59
C PHE A 72 1.07 4.51 -9.90
N PRO A 73 1.25 5.34 -10.95
CA PRO A 73 0.58 5.04 -12.22
C PRO A 73 0.94 3.68 -12.79
N LYS A 74 2.21 3.28 -12.64
CA LYS A 74 2.68 2.00 -13.13
C LYS A 74 2.08 0.83 -12.35
N VAL A 75 2.02 0.95 -11.03
CA VAL A 75 1.38 -0.05 -10.17
C VAL A 75 -0.10 -0.20 -10.53
N ILE A 76 -0.81 0.91 -10.71
CA ILE A 76 -2.24 0.89 -11.05
C ILE A 76 -2.46 0.21 -12.39
N ALA A 77 -1.66 0.53 -13.40
CA ALA A 77 -1.77 -0.09 -14.72
C ALA A 77 -1.59 -1.61 -14.63
N LEU A 78 -0.60 -2.06 -13.86
CA LEU A 78 -0.34 -3.48 -13.65
C LEU A 78 -1.48 -4.17 -12.90
N MET A 79 -2.02 -3.52 -11.86
CA MET A 79 -3.15 -4.05 -11.11
C MET A 79 -4.39 -4.23 -12.00
N LYS A 80 -4.69 -3.24 -12.82
CA LYS A 80 -5.81 -3.32 -13.78
C LYS A 80 -5.62 -4.45 -14.77
N HIS A 81 -4.41 -4.58 -15.29
CA HIS A 81 -4.08 -5.65 -16.24
C HIS A 81 -4.29 -7.04 -15.65
N LYS A 82 -4.06 -7.19 -14.37
CA LYS A 82 -4.19 -8.46 -13.65
C LYS A 82 -5.55 -8.65 -12.97
N GLY A 83 -6.48 -7.74 -13.18
CA GLY A 83 -7.83 -7.86 -12.63
C GLY A 83 -7.93 -7.62 -11.13
N MET A 84 -7.01 -6.86 -10.55
CA MET A 84 -6.95 -6.60 -9.11
C MET A 84 -7.72 -5.34 -8.73
N ASN A 85 -8.96 -5.21 -9.19
CA ASN A 85 -9.77 -3.99 -9.00
C ASN A 85 -10.33 -3.86 -7.59
N ASP A 86 -10.36 -4.93 -6.83
CA ASP A 86 -10.92 -4.98 -5.48
C ASP A 86 -9.84 -4.99 -4.38
N VAL A 87 -8.59 -4.69 -4.75
CA VAL A 87 -7.47 -4.59 -3.81
C VAL A 87 -7.23 -3.11 -3.52
N LEU A 88 -7.14 -2.77 -2.22
CA LEU A 88 -6.85 -1.40 -1.80
C LEU A 88 -5.40 -1.04 -2.13
N LEU A 89 -5.20 0.09 -2.78
CA LEU A 89 -3.88 0.66 -2.98
C LEU A 89 -3.73 1.91 -2.14
N THR A 90 -2.79 1.88 -1.22
CA THR A 90 -2.43 3.02 -0.37
C THR A 90 -0.95 3.32 -0.51
N GLY A 91 -0.55 4.48 -0.06
CA GLY A 91 0.84 4.84 -0.02
C GLY A 91 1.11 5.88 1.05
N GLY A 92 2.39 6.06 1.35
CA GLY A 92 2.85 7.04 2.31
C GLY A 92 4.20 7.60 1.92
N GLY A 93 4.44 8.82 2.30
CA GLY A 93 5.68 9.52 2.02
C GLY A 93 5.44 11.03 2.03
N ILE A 94 6.47 11.78 1.65
CA ILE A 94 6.37 13.22 1.51
C ILE A 94 5.88 13.51 0.10
N ILE A 95 4.57 13.75 -0.03
CA ILE A 95 3.90 13.95 -1.33
C ILE A 95 3.15 15.28 -1.28
N PRO A 96 3.38 16.20 -2.24
CA PRO A 96 2.62 17.46 -2.29
C PRO A 96 1.12 17.22 -2.43
N ASP A 97 0.30 18.10 -1.85
CA ASP A 97 -1.17 17.94 -1.85
C ASP A 97 -1.76 17.83 -3.25
N GLU A 98 -1.27 18.61 -4.19
CA GLU A 98 -1.71 18.56 -5.58
C GLU A 98 -1.42 17.21 -6.23
N ASP A 99 -0.28 16.60 -5.89
CA ASP A 99 0.07 15.27 -6.37
C ASP A 99 -0.79 14.20 -5.71
N MET A 100 -1.10 14.34 -4.42
CA MET A 100 -2.03 13.45 -3.73
C MET A 100 -3.39 13.41 -4.41
N LYS A 101 -3.89 14.58 -4.80
CA LYS A 101 -5.17 14.68 -5.49
C LYS A 101 -5.13 13.98 -6.85
N ALA A 102 -4.08 14.22 -7.63
CA ALA A 102 -3.92 13.59 -8.92
C ALA A 102 -3.82 12.06 -8.80
N LEU A 103 -3.08 11.57 -7.81
CA LEU A 103 -2.96 10.14 -7.57
C LEU A 103 -4.28 9.51 -7.12
N ASN A 104 -5.06 10.20 -6.30
CA ASN A 104 -6.40 9.74 -5.92
C ASN A 104 -7.31 9.57 -7.14
N GLU A 105 -7.21 10.49 -8.09
CA GLU A 105 -8.04 10.44 -9.30
C GLU A 105 -7.74 9.23 -10.18
N ILE A 106 -6.51 8.75 -10.18
CA ILE A 106 -6.13 7.59 -11.01
C ILE A 106 -6.27 6.24 -10.30
N GLY A 107 -6.58 6.23 -9.00
CA GLY A 107 -6.89 4.98 -8.30
C GLY A 107 -6.10 4.68 -7.04
N VAL A 108 -5.19 5.56 -6.60
CA VAL A 108 -4.59 5.44 -5.27
C VAL A 108 -5.63 5.91 -4.26
N VAL A 109 -6.24 4.98 -3.56
CA VAL A 109 -7.42 5.26 -2.76
C VAL A 109 -7.10 6.18 -1.58
N LYS A 110 -5.94 5.98 -0.94
CA LYS A 110 -5.55 6.77 0.23
C LYS A 110 -4.04 6.94 0.27
N LEU A 111 -3.61 8.18 0.52
CA LEU A 111 -2.22 8.52 0.78
C LEU A 111 -2.13 9.07 2.20
N PHE A 112 -1.17 8.55 2.97
CA PHE A 112 -0.97 8.95 4.35
C PHE A 112 0.19 9.94 4.45
N ALA A 113 -0.09 11.12 4.96
CA ALA A 113 0.92 12.15 5.17
C ALA A 113 1.88 11.76 6.31
N PRO A 114 3.10 12.31 6.33
CA PRO A 114 3.98 12.14 7.47
C PRO A 114 3.29 12.58 8.75
N GLY A 115 3.46 11.80 9.83
CA GLY A 115 2.81 12.07 11.12
C GLY A 115 1.45 11.41 11.30
N THR A 116 0.90 10.76 10.27
CA THR A 116 -0.30 9.95 10.44
C THR A 116 0.00 8.80 11.39
N THR A 117 -0.86 8.58 12.38
CA THR A 117 -0.63 7.52 13.36
C THR A 117 -0.81 6.14 12.73
N THR A 118 -0.06 5.17 13.22
CA THR A 118 -0.20 3.78 12.75
C THR A 118 -1.59 3.21 13.06
N SER A 119 -2.20 3.66 14.16
CA SER A 119 -3.57 3.28 14.51
C SER A 119 -4.56 3.74 13.45
N ASP A 120 -4.42 4.96 12.94
CA ASP A 120 -5.29 5.50 11.90
C ASP A 120 -5.12 4.75 10.59
N ILE A 121 -3.88 4.39 10.24
CA ILE A 121 -3.58 3.60 9.05
C ILE A 121 -4.27 2.23 9.13
N ALA A 122 -4.11 1.55 10.27
CA ALA A 122 -4.70 0.23 10.49
C ALA A 122 -6.23 0.28 10.41
N LEU A 123 -6.83 1.29 11.05
CA LEU A 123 -8.28 1.45 11.05
C LEU A 123 -8.82 1.71 9.64
N TYR A 124 -8.15 2.55 8.87
CA TYR A 124 -8.55 2.83 7.50
C TYR A 124 -8.56 1.55 6.65
N ILE A 125 -7.50 0.76 6.73
CA ILE A 125 -7.38 -0.49 5.97
C ILE A 125 -8.49 -1.47 6.37
N LYS A 126 -8.74 -1.64 7.67
CA LYS A 126 -9.80 -2.53 8.16
C LYS A 126 -11.17 -2.12 7.64
N ASP A 127 -11.50 -0.84 7.75
CA ASP A 127 -12.81 -0.33 7.33
C ASP A 127 -13.01 -0.48 5.83
N TRP A 128 -11.98 -0.14 5.05
CA TRP A 128 -12.07 -0.26 3.60
C TRP A 128 -12.28 -1.70 3.16
N VAL A 129 -11.52 -2.63 3.72
CA VAL A 129 -11.60 -4.04 3.35
C VAL A 129 -12.96 -4.64 3.73
N LYS A 130 -13.50 -4.28 4.90
CA LYS A 130 -14.82 -4.73 5.32
C LYS A 130 -15.90 -4.30 4.33
N VAL A 131 -15.86 -3.05 3.89
CA VAL A 131 -16.88 -2.49 3.00
C VAL A 131 -16.72 -3.05 1.58
N ASN A 132 -15.49 -3.14 1.08
CA ASN A 132 -15.24 -3.39 -0.34
C ASN A 132 -14.98 -4.86 -0.66
N ARG A 133 -14.66 -5.70 0.31
CA ARG A 133 -14.37 -7.11 0.10
C ARG A 133 -15.23 -8.05 0.93
N ASN A 134 -16.29 -7.55 1.55
CA ASN A 134 -17.28 -8.35 2.30
C ASN A 134 -16.66 -9.19 3.43
N PHE A 135 -15.81 -8.58 4.19
CA PHE A 135 -15.24 -9.24 5.38
C PHE A 135 -16.22 -9.27 6.53
#